data_ffa9ef35fdf9e16c9efa594549663ca1
#
_entry.id   ffa9ef35fdf9e16c9efa594549663ca1
#
_cell.length_a   1.000
_cell.length_b   1.000
_cell.length_c   1.000
_cell.angle_alpha   90.00
_cell.angle_beta   90.00
_cell.angle_gamma   90.00
#
_symmetry.space_group_name_H-M   'P 1'
#
loop_
_entity.id
_entity.type
_entity.pdbx_description
1 polymer ?
#
loop_
_entity_poly.entity_id
_entity_poly.type
_entity_poly.pdbx_seq_one_letter_code
_entity_poly.pdbx_strand_id
1 'polypeptide(L)'
;MRFSRVALTCLCGFLGLTILACSRPGGASKKVAFVTNNAADFWTIARKGCEQADRELADVEVEFKIPSDGTAGEQRRIVDDLLAKGIGGIAISPVDPANQTQMINEIAKQVLVITQDSDAPQSDRACYLGTDNVAAGRQAGELIKEALPQGGRVMVFVGKIDARNAQERYQGIKETLQGSKVEIIDVRSDDTDRVRAKSNVADTLVKYPDVAGLVGLWSYNGPAILNAVRDAGKIGQVKIICFDEEDETLAGVKDGAVYATVVQQPYEFGYQSVHLLAKLLGGDRSVIPANKQKIIPTLIIKHDNVDEFTAKINRLRGRG
;
A
#
# COMPACT_ATOMS: atom_id res chain seq x y z
N MET A 1 -27.56 73.90 62.01
CA MET A 1 -27.86 72.50 61.82
C MET A 1 -27.32 72.06 60.46
N ARG A 2 -26.19 71.42 60.44
CA ARG A 2 -25.53 70.93 59.20
C ARG A 2 -25.46 69.39 59.24
N PHE A 3 -26.15 68.72 58.34
CA PHE A 3 -26.07 67.30 58.17
C PHE A 3 -24.89 66.92 57.24
N SER A 4 -23.97 66.16 57.75
CA SER A 4 -22.83 65.58 57.01
C SER A 4 -23.25 64.30 56.35
N ARG A 5 -23.08 64.16 55.02
CA ARG A 5 -23.30 62.95 54.27
C ARG A 5 -21.96 62.20 54.15
N VAL A 6 -21.90 61.02 54.69
CA VAL A 6 -20.80 60.10 54.52
C VAL A 6 -21.04 59.31 53.20
N ALA A 7 -20.13 59.41 52.25
CA ALA A 7 -20.14 58.66 51.03
C ALA A 7 -19.36 57.33 51.23
N LEU A 8 -20.04 56.24 51.09
CA LEU A 8 -19.47 54.91 51.13
C LEU A 8 -19.00 54.48 49.71
N THR A 9 -17.70 54.42 49.50
CA THR A 9 -17.11 54.03 48.19
C THR A 9 -16.94 52.51 48.21
N CYS A 10 -17.75 51.77 47.41
CA CYS A 10 -17.56 50.36 47.12
C CYS A 10 -16.47 50.17 46.07
N LEU A 11 -15.37 49.58 46.47
CA LEU A 11 -14.27 49.17 45.58
C LEU A 11 -14.56 47.77 45.03
N CYS A 12 -15.12 47.67 43.81
CA CYS A 12 -15.26 46.44 43.09
C CYS A 12 -13.93 46.04 42.45
N GLY A 13 -13.22 45.08 43.08
CA GLY A 13 -12.05 44.49 42.50
C GLY A 13 -12.44 43.57 41.30
N PHE A 14 -12.11 43.99 40.08
CA PHE A 14 -12.17 43.14 38.89
C PHE A 14 -10.97 42.21 38.92
N LEU A 15 -11.21 40.95 39.26
CA LEU A 15 -10.22 39.88 39.09
C LEU A 15 -10.20 39.50 37.60
N GLY A 16 -9.28 40.12 36.84
CA GLY A 16 -9.05 39.76 35.43
C GLY A 16 -8.46 38.37 35.33
N LEU A 17 -9.28 37.38 34.89
CA LEU A 17 -8.86 36.05 34.53
C LEU A 17 -8.14 36.17 33.18
N THR A 18 -6.81 36.31 33.18
CA THR A 18 -6.00 36.22 31.98
C THR A 18 -5.99 34.77 31.52
N ILE A 19 -6.83 34.43 30.53
CA ILE A 19 -6.74 33.18 29.78
C ILE A 19 -5.46 33.29 28.96
N LEU A 20 -4.39 32.60 29.39
CA LEU A 20 -3.24 32.32 28.55
C LEU A 20 -3.71 31.43 27.42
N ALA A 21 -4.13 32.06 26.32
CA ALA A 21 -4.22 31.32 25.04
C ALA A 21 -2.78 30.91 24.66
N CYS A 22 -2.44 29.66 24.83
CA CYS A 22 -1.24 29.07 24.24
C CYS A 22 -1.37 29.20 22.72
N SER A 23 -0.93 30.34 22.18
CA SER A 23 -0.69 30.52 20.76
C SER A 23 0.44 29.53 20.40
N ARG A 24 0.13 28.45 19.68
CA ARG A 24 1.14 27.62 19.01
C ARG A 24 1.99 28.56 18.16
N PRO A 25 3.34 28.42 18.16
CA PRO A 25 4.16 29.19 17.23
C PRO A 25 3.73 28.82 15.81
N GLY A 26 3.14 29.78 15.10
CA GLY A 26 2.66 29.60 13.75
C GLY A 26 3.81 29.55 12.74
N GLY A 27 4.50 28.40 12.65
CA GLY A 27 5.15 27.98 11.43
C GLY A 27 4.06 27.59 10.44
N ALA A 28 4.19 27.98 9.16
CA ALA A 28 3.25 27.54 8.13
C ALA A 28 3.18 26.00 8.13
N SER A 29 1.94 25.46 8.21
CA SER A 29 1.73 23.99 8.20
C SER A 29 2.33 23.40 6.94
N LYS A 30 3.11 22.33 7.08
CA LYS A 30 3.64 21.56 5.97
C LYS A 30 2.51 20.76 5.35
N LYS A 31 2.12 21.09 4.13
CA LYS A 31 1.09 20.33 3.41
C LYS A 31 1.72 19.19 2.63
N VAL A 32 1.27 17.97 2.87
CA VAL A 32 1.73 16.79 2.14
C VAL A 32 0.55 16.00 1.58
N ALA A 33 0.77 15.31 0.46
CA ALA A 33 -0.25 14.46 -0.14
C ALA A 33 0.24 13.03 -0.32
N PHE A 34 -0.69 12.08 -0.12
CA PHE A 34 -0.53 10.68 -0.47
C PHE A 34 -1.48 10.35 -1.62
N VAL A 35 -0.93 9.99 -2.79
CA VAL A 35 -1.69 9.75 -4.02
C VAL A 35 -1.55 8.29 -4.42
N THR A 36 -2.67 7.57 -4.47
CA THR A 36 -2.72 6.14 -4.83
C THR A 36 -2.77 5.96 -6.35
N ASN A 37 -2.67 4.71 -6.83
CA ASN A 37 -2.72 4.38 -8.25
C ASN A 37 -4.08 3.83 -8.70
N ASN A 38 -4.96 3.45 -7.76
CA ASN A 38 -6.31 2.93 -8.03
C ASN A 38 -7.19 3.01 -6.77
N ALA A 39 -8.44 2.56 -6.87
CA ALA A 39 -9.43 2.56 -5.79
C ALA A 39 -9.57 1.19 -5.08
N ALA A 40 -8.48 0.42 -4.91
CA ALA A 40 -8.54 -0.85 -4.19
C ALA A 40 -8.65 -0.66 -2.66
N ASP A 41 -9.24 -1.66 -1.97
CA ASP A 41 -9.38 -1.68 -0.50
C ASP A 41 -8.02 -1.64 0.23
N PHE A 42 -6.97 -2.13 -0.40
CA PHE A 42 -5.57 -1.97 0.02
C PHE A 42 -5.25 -0.54 0.48
N TRP A 43 -5.73 0.47 -0.25
CA TRP A 43 -5.47 1.88 0.03
C TRP A 43 -6.26 2.42 1.22
N THR A 44 -7.33 1.76 1.64
CA THR A 44 -8.07 2.14 2.86
C THR A 44 -7.20 1.93 4.10
N ILE A 45 -6.36 0.91 4.10
CA ILE A 45 -5.39 0.62 5.17
C ILE A 45 -4.25 1.66 5.15
N ALA A 46 -3.73 2.02 3.97
CA ALA A 46 -2.72 3.08 3.83
C ALA A 46 -3.24 4.43 4.34
N ARG A 47 -4.51 4.75 4.08
CA ARG A 47 -5.17 5.94 4.63
C ARG A 47 -5.10 5.98 6.15
N LYS A 48 -5.32 4.85 6.84
CA LYS A 48 -5.20 4.79 8.32
C LYS A 48 -3.78 5.10 8.80
N GLY A 49 -2.77 4.69 8.07
CA GLY A 49 -1.39 5.09 8.32
C GLY A 49 -1.18 6.59 8.18
N CYS A 50 -1.68 7.20 7.10
CA CYS A 50 -1.63 8.63 6.88
C CYS A 50 -2.37 9.42 7.98
N GLU A 51 -3.59 8.99 8.34
CA GLU A 51 -4.40 9.60 9.42
C GLU A 51 -3.70 9.52 10.78
N GLN A 52 -2.95 8.43 11.04
CA GLN A 52 -2.19 8.32 12.29
C GLN A 52 -1.00 9.29 12.31
N ALA A 53 -0.25 9.37 11.22
CA ALA A 53 0.86 10.30 11.10
C ALA A 53 0.40 11.77 11.19
N ASP A 54 -0.75 12.12 10.59
CA ASP A 54 -1.38 13.44 10.67
C ASP A 54 -1.72 13.83 12.11
N ARG A 55 -2.22 12.90 12.91
CA ARG A 55 -2.49 13.13 14.35
C ARG A 55 -1.23 13.34 15.19
N GLU A 56 -0.13 12.69 14.83
CA GLU A 56 1.14 12.77 15.56
C GLU A 56 1.96 14.00 15.21
N LEU A 57 1.82 14.52 13.98
CA LEU A 57 2.61 15.63 13.45
C LEU A 57 1.80 16.92 13.45
N ALA A 58 1.89 17.68 14.53
CA ALA A 58 1.08 18.89 14.75
C ALA A 58 1.29 20.01 13.71
N ASP A 59 2.39 19.98 12.95
CA ASP A 59 2.79 20.97 11.95
C ASP A 59 2.64 20.42 10.50
N VAL A 60 1.93 19.29 10.33
CA VAL A 60 1.68 18.65 9.03
C VAL A 60 0.17 18.58 8.78
N GLU A 61 -0.24 18.79 7.54
CA GLU A 61 -1.60 18.60 7.04
C GLU A 61 -1.52 17.57 5.90
N VAL A 62 -2.31 16.50 5.99
CA VAL A 62 -2.22 15.38 5.05
C VAL A 62 -3.45 15.33 4.14
N GLU A 63 -3.25 15.40 2.82
CA GLU A 63 -4.28 15.10 1.83
C GLU A 63 -4.11 13.68 1.29
N PHE A 64 -5.15 12.86 1.39
CA PHE A 64 -5.19 11.51 0.81
C PHE A 64 -6.05 11.49 -0.45
N LYS A 65 -5.47 11.08 -1.59
CA LYS A 65 -6.14 11.09 -2.90
C LYS A 65 -6.15 9.71 -3.53
N ILE A 66 -7.33 9.32 -4.01
CA ILE A 66 -7.56 8.06 -4.74
C ILE A 66 -8.08 8.42 -6.13
N PRO A 67 -7.36 8.05 -7.22
CA PRO A 67 -7.91 8.14 -8.57
C PRO A 67 -9.12 7.22 -8.73
N SER A 68 -10.21 7.72 -9.27
CA SER A 68 -11.46 6.97 -9.43
C SER A 68 -11.41 5.99 -10.60
N ASP A 69 -10.71 6.37 -11.68
CA ASP A 69 -10.56 5.55 -12.89
C ASP A 69 -9.22 4.81 -12.99
N GLY A 70 -8.28 5.09 -12.05
CA GLY A 70 -6.97 4.46 -12.02
C GLY A 70 -6.11 4.74 -13.24
N THR A 71 -6.32 5.87 -13.93
CA THR A 71 -5.54 6.26 -15.11
C THR A 71 -4.42 7.23 -14.75
N ALA A 72 -3.33 7.22 -15.54
CA ALA A 72 -2.25 8.19 -15.43
C ALA A 72 -2.75 9.64 -15.69
N GLY A 73 -3.76 9.81 -16.55
CA GLY A 73 -4.36 11.11 -16.84
C GLY A 73 -5.13 11.70 -15.68
N GLU A 74 -5.92 10.89 -14.95
CA GLU A 74 -6.58 11.33 -13.72
C GLU A 74 -5.57 11.62 -12.62
N GLN A 75 -4.58 10.76 -12.45
CA GLN A 75 -3.53 10.97 -11.46
C GLN A 75 -2.77 12.29 -11.70
N ARG A 76 -2.51 12.65 -12.98
CA ARG A 76 -1.93 13.96 -13.35
C ARG A 76 -2.81 15.11 -12.91
N ARG A 77 -4.13 15.08 -13.20
CA ARG A 77 -5.07 16.14 -12.77
C ARG A 77 -5.11 16.30 -11.26
N ILE A 78 -5.12 15.19 -10.52
CA ILE A 78 -5.07 15.23 -9.04
C ILE A 78 -3.79 15.95 -8.57
N VAL A 79 -2.65 15.64 -9.17
CA VAL A 79 -1.39 16.29 -8.81
C VAL A 79 -1.38 17.78 -9.15
N ASP A 80 -1.86 18.16 -10.33
CA ASP A 80 -1.97 19.57 -10.73
C ASP A 80 -2.86 20.37 -9.77
N ASP A 81 -3.99 19.80 -9.30
CA ASP A 81 -4.85 20.39 -8.28
C ASP A 81 -4.15 20.55 -6.92
N LEU A 82 -3.34 19.57 -6.52
CA LEU A 82 -2.55 19.63 -5.29
C LEU A 82 -1.47 20.73 -5.37
N LEU A 83 -0.79 20.85 -6.49
CA LEU A 83 0.20 21.92 -6.74
C LEU A 83 -0.46 23.29 -6.66
N ALA A 84 -1.64 23.47 -7.27
CA ALA A 84 -2.40 24.72 -7.21
C ALA A 84 -2.84 25.08 -5.79
N LYS A 85 -3.03 24.13 -4.89
CA LYS A 85 -3.34 24.30 -3.46
C LYS A 85 -2.11 24.56 -2.57
N GLY A 86 -0.91 24.59 -3.16
CA GLY A 86 0.34 24.86 -2.44
C GLY A 86 0.82 23.66 -1.61
N ILE A 87 0.63 22.44 -2.11
CA ILE A 87 1.22 21.24 -1.50
C ILE A 87 2.75 21.36 -1.48
N GLY A 88 3.41 20.98 -0.39
CA GLY A 88 4.88 21.03 -0.26
C GLY A 88 5.56 19.71 -0.58
N GLY A 89 4.84 18.59 -0.45
CA GLY A 89 5.39 17.25 -0.70
C GLY A 89 4.34 16.24 -1.12
N ILE A 90 4.71 15.33 -2.02
CA ILE A 90 3.82 14.30 -2.57
C ILE A 90 4.48 12.93 -2.45
N ALA A 91 3.75 11.98 -1.86
CA ALA A 91 4.02 10.54 -1.97
C ALA A 91 3.07 9.96 -3.02
N ILE A 92 3.59 9.48 -4.13
CA ILE A 92 2.78 8.99 -5.25
C ILE A 92 3.11 7.53 -5.58
N SER A 93 2.06 6.71 -5.79
CA SER A 93 2.20 5.40 -6.45
C SER A 93 1.90 5.58 -7.94
N PRO A 94 2.89 5.67 -8.83
CA PRO A 94 2.62 5.89 -10.25
C PRO A 94 1.88 4.72 -10.87
N VAL A 95 0.84 5.02 -11.66
CA VAL A 95 0.03 4.03 -12.40
C VAL A 95 0.85 3.37 -13.50
N ASP A 96 1.63 4.18 -14.21
CA ASP A 96 2.49 3.77 -15.31
C ASP A 96 3.87 4.42 -15.14
N PRO A 97 4.76 3.80 -14.34
CA PRO A 97 6.04 4.40 -13.98
C PRO A 97 6.90 4.79 -15.18
N ALA A 98 6.89 4.00 -16.27
CA ALA A 98 7.70 4.24 -17.46
C ALA A 98 7.28 5.54 -18.16
N ASN A 99 5.97 5.71 -18.39
CA ASN A 99 5.42 6.86 -19.09
C ASN A 99 5.21 8.08 -18.18
N GLN A 100 5.18 7.90 -16.86
CA GLN A 100 5.01 8.98 -15.89
C GLN A 100 6.33 9.55 -15.36
N THR A 101 7.49 9.02 -15.75
CA THR A 101 8.81 9.52 -15.32
C THR A 101 8.96 11.02 -15.57
N GLN A 102 8.59 11.50 -16.76
CA GLN A 102 8.66 12.93 -17.09
C GLN A 102 7.73 13.76 -16.19
N MET A 103 6.51 13.32 -15.96
CA MET A 103 5.56 13.98 -15.06
C MET A 103 6.14 14.11 -13.64
N ILE A 104 6.72 13.04 -13.10
CA ILE A 104 7.34 13.04 -11.78
C ILE A 104 8.51 14.04 -11.72
N ASN A 105 9.33 14.12 -12.78
CA ASN A 105 10.43 15.08 -12.87
C ASN A 105 9.94 16.53 -12.90
N GLU A 106 8.83 16.81 -13.61
CA GLU A 106 8.22 18.14 -13.64
C GLU A 106 7.68 18.55 -12.24
N ILE A 107 7.07 17.61 -11.53
CA ILE A 107 6.59 17.82 -10.16
C ILE A 107 7.76 18.03 -9.20
N ALA A 108 8.82 17.23 -9.33
CA ALA A 108 10.01 17.29 -8.46
C ALA A 108 10.79 18.62 -8.56
N LYS A 109 10.60 19.39 -9.64
CA LYS A 109 11.14 20.76 -9.77
C LYS A 109 10.37 21.79 -8.94
N GLN A 110 9.14 21.48 -8.53
CA GLN A 110 8.24 22.40 -7.84
C GLN A 110 8.10 22.05 -6.36
N VAL A 111 7.98 20.75 -6.05
CA VAL A 111 7.74 20.24 -4.68
C VAL A 111 8.55 18.98 -4.43
N LEU A 112 8.62 18.57 -3.16
CA LEU A 112 9.25 17.31 -2.79
C LEU A 112 8.43 16.12 -3.28
N VAL A 113 9.05 15.16 -3.97
CA VAL A 113 8.38 13.94 -4.45
C VAL A 113 9.09 12.70 -3.92
N ILE A 114 8.32 11.79 -3.36
CA ILE A 114 8.71 10.40 -3.13
C ILE A 114 7.75 9.49 -3.88
N THR A 115 8.23 8.34 -4.34
CA THR A 115 7.34 7.28 -4.83
C THR A 115 7.05 6.29 -3.71
N GLN A 116 5.89 5.67 -3.74
CA GLN A 116 5.52 4.62 -2.79
C GLN A 116 4.78 3.48 -3.50
N ASP A 117 4.83 2.24 -2.97
CA ASP A 117 4.24 1.02 -3.55
C ASP A 117 4.78 0.69 -4.96
N SER A 118 4.47 1.52 -5.96
CA SER A 118 5.04 1.46 -7.29
C SER A 118 6.16 2.49 -7.44
N ASP A 119 7.28 2.09 -8.05
CA ASP A 119 8.46 2.95 -8.18
C ASP A 119 8.73 3.41 -9.61
N ALA A 120 9.19 4.65 -9.75
CA ALA A 120 9.73 5.22 -10.99
C ALA A 120 11.23 5.56 -10.81
N PRO A 121 12.14 4.58 -10.82
CA PRO A 121 13.53 4.76 -10.41
C PRO A 121 14.34 5.66 -11.36
N GLN A 122 13.86 5.87 -12.58
CA GLN A 122 14.50 6.78 -13.56
C GLN A 122 14.06 8.24 -13.37
N SER A 123 13.17 8.52 -12.41
CA SER A 123 12.70 9.87 -12.10
C SER A 123 13.55 10.57 -11.07
N ASP A 124 13.33 11.89 -10.94
CA ASP A 124 13.98 12.75 -9.95
C ASP A 124 13.34 12.64 -8.54
N ARG A 125 12.62 11.56 -8.28
CA ARG A 125 12.08 11.31 -6.94
C ARG A 125 13.19 11.30 -5.88
N ALA A 126 12.91 11.84 -4.70
CA ALA A 126 13.88 11.86 -3.61
C ALA A 126 14.13 10.46 -3.03
N CYS A 127 13.08 9.64 -2.89
CA CYS A 127 13.15 8.31 -2.32
C CYS A 127 11.97 7.45 -2.81
N TYR A 128 12.18 6.13 -2.91
CA TYR A 128 11.11 5.14 -2.97
C TYR A 128 10.85 4.61 -1.56
N LEU A 129 9.58 4.42 -1.21
CA LEU A 129 9.15 3.76 0.02
C LEU A 129 8.16 2.66 -0.34
N GLY A 130 8.51 1.40 -0.07
CA GLY A 130 7.63 0.30 -0.45
C GLY A 130 8.27 -1.07 -0.32
N THR A 131 7.73 -2.04 -1.04
CA THR A 131 8.17 -3.43 -1.04
C THR A 131 9.38 -3.64 -1.96
N ASP A 132 10.35 -4.43 -1.53
CA ASP A 132 11.27 -5.11 -2.45
C ASP A 132 10.52 -6.25 -3.13
N ASN A 133 10.00 -5.97 -4.33
CA ASN A 133 9.17 -6.93 -5.05
C ASN A 133 9.92 -8.17 -5.53
N VAL A 134 11.24 -8.08 -5.79
CA VAL A 134 12.05 -9.26 -6.12
C VAL A 134 12.18 -10.15 -4.88
N ALA A 135 12.46 -9.57 -3.71
CA ALA A 135 12.51 -10.33 -2.46
C ALA A 135 11.15 -10.94 -2.10
N ALA A 136 10.04 -10.21 -2.30
CA ALA A 136 8.68 -10.75 -2.12
C ALA A 136 8.39 -11.92 -3.08
N GLY A 137 8.84 -11.80 -4.32
CA GLY A 137 8.77 -12.90 -5.30
C GLY A 137 9.58 -14.13 -4.87
N ARG A 138 10.78 -13.93 -4.30
CA ARG A 138 11.57 -15.04 -3.75
C ARG A 138 10.85 -15.73 -2.59
N GLN A 139 10.21 -14.97 -1.69
CA GLN A 139 9.38 -15.54 -0.62
C GLN A 139 8.25 -16.40 -1.19
N ALA A 140 7.53 -15.91 -2.21
CA ALA A 140 6.50 -16.70 -2.89
C ALA A 140 7.09 -17.96 -3.54
N GLY A 141 8.28 -17.89 -4.14
CA GLY A 141 9.02 -19.03 -4.69
C GLY A 141 9.34 -20.09 -3.62
N GLU A 142 9.79 -19.68 -2.43
CA GLU A 142 10.00 -20.61 -1.32
C GLU A 142 8.70 -21.26 -0.85
N LEU A 143 7.61 -20.50 -0.76
CA LEU A 143 6.29 -21.04 -0.42
C LEU A 143 5.78 -22.04 -1.46
N ILE A 144 6.06 -21.83 -2.75
CA ILE A 144 5.73 -22.79 -3.82
C ILE A 144 6.51 -24.10 -3.63
N LYS A 145 7.83 -24.04 -3.37
CA LYS A 145 8.65 -25.21 -3.11
C LYS A 145 8.20 -25.98 -1.87
N GLU A 146 7.84 -25.26 -0.81
CA GLU A 146 7.33 -25.82 0.43
C GLU A 146 5.97 -26.51 0.23
N ALA A 147 5.07 -25.91 -0.55
CA ALA A 147 3.76 -26.44 -0.86
C ALA A 147 3.83 -27.66 -1.85
N LEU A 148 4.88 -27.72 -2.68
CA LEU A 148 5.08 -28.72 -3.72
C LEU A 148 6.46 -29.40 -3.57
N PRO A 149 6.72 -30.16 -2.48
CA PRO A 149 8.03 -30.73 -2.22
C PRO A 149 8.45 -31.81 -3.24
N GLN A 150 7.49 -32.39 -3.94
CA GLN A 150 7.76 -33.34 -5.03
C GLN A 150 7.88 -32.67 -6.41
N GLY A 151 7.71 -31.32 -6.44
CA GLY A 151 7.64 -30.55 -7.67
C GLY A 151 6.23 -30.54 -8.26
N GLY A 152 6.14 -30.09 -9.51
CA GLY A 152 4.89 -30.02 -10.25
C GLY A 152 4.79 -28.76 -11.10
N ARG A 153 3.72 -28.67 -11.87
CA ARG A 153 3.48 -27.56 -12.80
C ARG A 153 2.68 -26.47 -12.11
N VAL A 154 3.11 -25.21 -12.26
CA VAL A 154 2.42 -24.06 -11.69
C VAL A 154 2.06 -23.03 -12.76
N MET A 155 0.91 -22.35 -12.57
CA MET A 155 0.48 -21.23 -13.40
C MET A 155 0.48 -19.96 -12.56
N VAL A 156 0.93 -18.85 -13.15
CA VAL A 156 0.95 -17.54 -12.51
C VAL A 156 -0.15 -16.64 -13.10
N PHE A 157 -0.82 -15.86 -12.26
CA PHE A 157 -1.90 -14.93 -12.64
C PHE A 157 -1.60 -13.52 -12.13
N VAL A 158 -1.89 -12.54 -12.97
CA VAL A 158 -1.62 -11.13 -12.65
C VAL A 158 -2.50 -10.20 -13.47
N GLY A 159 -2.73 -8.99 -12.99
CA GLY A 159 -3.44 -7.96 -13.76
C GLY A 159 -2.71 -7.59 -15.05
N LYS A 160 -1.48 -7.12 -14.92
CA LYS A 160 -0.62 -6.72 -16.05
C LYS A 160 0.80 -7.20 -15.80
N ILE A 161 1.32 -8.05 -16.65
CA ILE A 161 2.68 -8.58 -16.50
C ILE A 161 3.75 -7.54 -16.84
N ASP A 162 3.44 -6.53 -17.61
CA ASP A 162 4.31 -5.40 -17.93
C ASP A 162 4.44 -4.38 -16.78
N ALA A 163 3.57 -4.45 -15.77
CA ALA A 163 3.74 -3.66 -14.56
C ALA A 163 5.01 -4.07 -13.80
N ARG A 164 5.77 -3.08 -13.33
CA ARG A 164 7.08 -3.30 -12.73
C ARG A 164 7.03 -4.25 -11.52
N ASN A 165 6.10 -4.04 -10.59
CA ASN A 165 5.93 -4.91 -9.43
C ASN A 165 5.63 -6.36 -9.82
N ALA A 166 4.82 -6.57 -10.87
CA ALA A 166 4.52 -7.90 -11.39
C ALA A 166 5.76 -8.58 -11.97
N GLN A 167 6.53 -7.87 -12.78
CA GLN A 167 7.80 -8.36 -13.35
C GLN A 167 8.79 -8.73 -12.26
N GLU A 168 8.98 -7.87 -11.27
CA GLU A 168 9.91 -8.09 -10.15
C GLU A 168 9.48 -9.28 -9.27
N ARG A 169 8.18 -9.41 -8.92
CA ARG A 169 7.65 -10.59 -8.20
C ARG A 169 7.86 -11.86 -9.01
N TYR A 170 7.52 -11.83 -10.29
CA TYR A 170 7.71 -12.98 -11.19
C TYR A 170 9.18 -13.35 -11.35
N GLN A 171 10.08 -12.36 -11.45
CA GLN A 171 11.53 -12.58 -11.47
C GLN A 171 11.99 -13.31 -10.21
N GLY A 172 11.60 -12.83 -9.01
CA GLY A 172 11.97 -13.45 -7.73
C GLY A 172 11.49 -14.90 -7.64
N ILE A 173 10.25 -15.19 -8.10
CA ILE A 173 9.73 -16.55 -8.17
C ILE A 173 10.61 -17.41 -9.10
N LYS A 174 10.92 -16.94 -10.30
CA LYS A 174 11.76 -17.68 -11.26
C LYS A 174 13.15 -18.00 -10.72
N GLU A 175 13.78 -17.00 -10.10
CA GLU A 175 15.11 -17.17 -9.49
C GLU A 175 15.09 -18.28 -8.42
N THR A 176 14.06 -18.28 -7.57
CA THR A 176 13.94 -19.26 -6.47
C THR A 176 13.60 -20.66 -6.96
N LEU A 177 12.83 -20.77 -8.03
CA LEU A 177 12.44 -22.07 -8.60
C LEU A 177 13.50 -22.66 -9.52
N GLN A 178 14.54 -21.91 -9.88
CA GLN A 178 15.62 -22.40 -10.73
C GLN A 178 16.30 -23.64 -10.12
N GLY A 179 16.37 -24.71 -10.89
CA GLY A 179 16.94 -26.00 -10.45
C GLY A 179 16.05 -26.81 -9.51
N SER A 180 14.85 -26.33 -9.18
CA SER A 180 13.83 -27.13 -8.47
C SER A 180 13.08 -28.06 -9.42
N LYS A 181 12.21 -28.91 -8.85
CA LYS A 181 11.30 -29.79 -9.62
C LYS A 181 9.99 -29.09 -10.00
N VAL A 182 9.86 -27.79 -9.74
CA VAL A 182 8.68 -27.00 -10.09
C VAL A 182 8.88 -26.32 -11.44
N GLU A 183 7.90 -26.49 -12.32
CA GLU A 183 7.87 -25.86 -13.65
C GLU A 183 6.79 -24.77 -13.71
N ILE A 184 7.17 -23.55 -14.10
CA ILE A 184 6.19 -22.51 -14.41
C ILE A 184 5.70 -22.72 -15.84
N ILE A 185 4.41 -23.02 -16.01
CA ILE A 185 3.77 -23.26 -17.32
C ILE A 185 3.73 -21.96 -18.12
N ASP A 186 3.17 -20.90 -17.51
CA ASP A 186 2.94 -19.63 -18.17
C ASP A 186 2.54 -18.57 -17.14
N VAL A 187 2.42 -17.30 -17.59
CA VAL A 187 1.83 -16.17 -16.86
C VAL A 187 0.60 -15.70 -17.62
N ARG A 188 -0.55 -15.62 -16.93
CA ARG A 188 -1.80 -15.14 -17.50
C ARG A 188 -2.18 -13.77 -16.97
N SER A 189 -2.28 -12.79 -17.88
CA SER A 189 -2.76 -11.45 -17.58
C SER A 189 -4.26 -11.35 -17.78
N ASP A 190 -4.92 -10.55 -16.92
CA ASP A 190 -6.36 -10.31 -16.96
C ASP A 190 -6.73 -8.84 -17.26
N ASP A 191 -5.73 -7.95 -17.44
CA ASP A 191 -5.90 -6.51 -17.68
C ASP A 191 -6.74 -5.80 -16.60
N THR A 192 -6.65 -6.27 -15.35
CA THR A 192 -7.42 -5.81 -14.18
C THR A 192 -8.91 -6.12 -14.23
N ASP A 193 -9.35 -6.96 -15.15
CA ASP A 193 -10.72 -7.46 -15.24
C ASP A 193 -10.90 -8.69 -14.33
N ARG A 194 -11.66 -8.52 -13.25
CA ARG A 194 -11.91 -9.57 -12.24
C ARG A 194 -12.68 -10.78 -12.81
N VAL A 195 -13.51 -10.59 -13.82
CA VAL A 195 -14.22 -11.68 -14.50
C VAL A 195 -13.23 -12.50 -15.32
N ARG A 196 -12.38 -11.82 -16.10
CA ARG A 196 -11.30 -12.45 -16.86
C ARG A 196 -10.30 -13.15 -15.94
N ALA A 197 -9.97 -12.57 -14.79
CA ALA A 197 -9.10 -13.21 -13.81
C ALA A 197 -9.62 -14.60 -13.41
N LYS A 198 -10.90 -14.70 -13.03
CA LYS A 198 -11.55 -15.99 -12.69
C LYS A 198 -11.63 -16.95 -13.89
N SER A 199 -11.98 -16.43 -15.08
CA SER A 199 -12.06 -17.22 -16.32
C SER A 199 -10.70 -17.82 -16.70
N ASN A 200 -9.63 -17.03 -16.62
CA ASN A 200 -8.26 -17.51 -16.88
C ASN A 200 -7.86 -18.70 -15.99
N VAL A 201 -8.32 -18.71 -14.74
CA VAL A 201 -8.07 -19.83 -13.82
C VAL A 201 -8.88 -21.05 -14.23
N ALA A 202 -10.18 -20.88 -14.51
CA ALA A 202 -11.04 -21.97 -14.94
C ALA A 202 -10.51 -22.65 -16.23
N ASP A 203 -10.11 -21.85 -17.22
CA ASP A 203 -9.49 -22.34 -18.47
C ASP A 203 -8.19 -23.09 -18.19
N THR A 204 -7.38 -22.61 -17.24
CA THR A 204 -6.14 -23.28 -16.84
C THR A 204 -6.42 -24.64 -16.23
N LEU A 205 -7.42 -24.75 -15.34
CA LEU A 205 -7.79 -26.02 -14.69
C LEU A 205 -8.33 -27.05 -15.66
N VAL A 206 -8.94 -26.61 -16.77
CA VAL A 206 -9.41 -27.48 -17.85
C VAL A 206 -8.25 -27.87 -18.75
N LYS A 207 -7.44 -26.91 -19.20
CA LYS A 207 -6.35 -27.12 -20.15
C LYS A 207 -5.18 -27.92 -19.58
N TYR A 208 -4.92 -27.75 -18.28
CA TYR A 208 -3.81 -28.39 -17.56
C TYR A 208 -4.37 -29.17 -16.35
N PRO A 209 -4.96 -30.36 -16.56
CA PRO A 209 -5.59 -31.11 -15.48
C PRO A 209 -4.60 -31.57 -14.39
N ASP A 210 -3.32 -31.58 -14.70
CA ASP A 210 -2.17 -31.94 -13.86
C ASP A 210 -1.50 -30.74 -13.21
N VAL A 211 -2.08 -29.51 -13.34
CA VAL A 211 -1.54 -28.32 -12.64
C VAL A 211 -1.55 -28.55 -11.14
N ALA A 212 -0.37 -28.40 -10.51
CA ALA A 212 -0.18 -28.66 -9.09
C ALA A 212 -0.33 -27.40 -8.24
N GLY A 213 -0.08 -26.22 -8.83
CA GLY A 213 -0.16 -24.95 -8.09
C GLY A 213 -0.57 -23.76 -8.96
N LEU A 214 -1.23 -22.80 -8.30
CA LEU A 214 -1.67 -21.54 -8.88
C LEU A 214 -1.17 -20.38 -8.03
N VAL A 215 -0.61 -19.35 -8.66
CA VAL A 215 0.02 -18.23 -7.98
C VAL A 215 -0.61 -16.94 -8.45
N GLY A 216 -1.17 -16.14 -7.52
CA GLY A 216 -1.71 -14.83 -7.79
C GLY A 216 -0.76 -13.73 -7.35
N LEU A 217 -0.33 -12.85 -8.25
CA LEU A 217 0.67 -11.82 -7.95
C LEU A 217 0.07 -10.52 -7.39
N TRP A 218 -1.22 -10.27 -7.58
CA TRP A 218 -1.93 -9.10 -7.06
C TRP A 218 -3.06 -9.50 -6.14
N SER A 219 -3.50 -8.58 -5.27
CA SER A 219 -4.45 -8.88 -4.19
C SER A 219 -5.70 -9.62 -4.66
N TYR A 220 -6.38 -9.12 -5.70
CA TYR A 220 -7.63 -9.69 -6.20
C TYR A 220 -7.47 -11.02 -6.96
N ASN A 221 -6.23 -11.39 -7.34
CA ASN A 221 -6.00 -12.71 -7.94
C ASN A 221 -6.24 -13.85 -6.94
N GLY A 222 -5.99 -13.60 -5.64
CA GLY A 222 -6.26 -14.59 -4.59
C GLY A 222 -7.71 -15.07 -4.57
N PRO A 223 -8.71 -14.18 -4.38
CA PRO A 223 -10.13 -14.52 -4.49
C PRO A 223 -10.52 -15.16 -5.84
N ALA A 224 -10.00 -14.63 -6.96
CA ALA A 224 -10.31 -15.17 -8.28
C ALA A 224 -9.84 -16.63 -8.44
N ILE A 225 -8.63 -16.94 -7.99
CA ILE A 225 -8.07 -18.30 -7.99
C ILE A 225 -8.88 -19.21 -7.06
N LEU A 226 -9.06 -18.78 -5.79
CA LEU A 226 -9.77 -19.58 -4.79
C LEU A 226 -11.18 -19.96 -5.25
N ASN A 227 -11.93 -19.00 -5.80
CA ASN A 227 -13.29 -19.22 -6.26
C ASN A 227 -13.33 -20.16 -7.47
N ALA A 228 -12.43 -20.00 -8.45
CA ALA A 228 -12.38 -20.90 -9.61
C ALA A 228 -11.98 -22.33 -9.21
N VAL A 229 -11.03 -22.51 -8.29
CA VAL A 229 -10.62 -23.82 -7.77
C VAL A 229 -11.75 -24.47 -6.98
N ARG A 230 -12.50 -23.70 -6.19
CA ARG A 230 -13.69 -24.18 -5.46
C ARG A 230 -14.79 -24.63 -6.42
N ASP A 231 -15.11 -23.83 -7.43
CA ASP A 231 -16.12 -24.15 -8.45
C ASP A 231 -15.76 -25.43 -9.24
N ALA A 232 -14.47 -25.65 -9.48
CA ALA A 232 -13.96 -26.84 -10.13
C ALA A 232 -13.86 -28.09 -9.22
N GLY A 233 -14.19 -27.96 -7.91
CA GLY A 233 -14.08 -29.04 -6.93
C GLY A 233 -12.64 -29.51 -6.66
N LYS A 234 -11.64 -28.65 -6.88
CA LYS A 234 -10.21 -28.97 -6.77
C LYS A 234 -9.52 -28.45 -5.50
N ILE A 235 -10.28 -27.96 -4.51
CA ILE A 235 -9.72 -27.54 -3.22
C ILE A 235 -8.96 -28.70 -2.56
N GLY A 236 -7.75 -28.41 -2.08
CA GLY A 236 -6.83 -29.41 -1.50
C GLY A 236 -6.02 -30.19 -2.52
N GLN A 237 -6.46 -30.29 -3.79
CA GLN A 237 -5.72 -30.95 -4.88
C GLN A 237 -4.69 -30.01 -5.52
N VAL A 238 -5.05 -28.73 -5.68
CA VAL A 238 -4.20 -27.69 -6.26
C VAL A 238 -3.76 -26.74 -5.15
N LYS A 239 -2.46 -26.48 -5.04
CA LYS A 239 -1.91 -25.53 -4.07
C LYS A 239 -2.08 -24.09 -4.56
N ILE A 240 -2.49 -23.20 -3.65
CA ILE A 240 -2.73 -21.79 -3.97
C ILE A 240 -1.79 -20.94 -3.14
N ILE A 241 -1.00 -20.08 -3.81
CA ILE A 241 -0.15 -19.07 -3.19
C ILE A 241 -0.59 -17.69 -3.71
N CYS A 242 -0.76 -16.75 -2.79
CA CYS A 242 -1.29 -15.43 -3.12
C CYS A 242 -0.36 -14.30 -2.70
N PHE A 243 -0.76 -13.10 -3.07
CA PHE A 243 -0.25 -11.85 -2.53
C PHE A 243 -1.40 -11.07 -1.89
N ASP A 244 -1.04 -10.30 -0.87
CA ASP A 244 -1.87 -9.35 -0.14
C ASP A 244 -3.03 -9.98 0.70
N GLU A 245 -3.87 -9.12 1.30
CA GLU A 245 -4.75 -9.44 2.42
C GLU A 245 -6.25 -9.28 2.08
N GLU A 246 -6.69 -9.71 0.90
CA GLU A 246 -8.13 -9.76 0.63
C GLU A 246 -8.83 -10.70 1.62
N ASP A 247 -10.03 -10.31 2.09
CA ASP A 247 -10.76 -11.05 3.13
C ASP A 247 -10.99 -12.52 2.74
N GLU A 248 -11.33 -12.78 1.46
CA GLU A 248 -11.50 -14.15 0.96
C GLU A 248 -10.19 -14.93 0.92
N THR A 249 -9.06 -14.26 0.63
CA THR A 249 -7.74 -14.89 0.66
C THR A 249 -7.37 -15.31 2.08
N LEU A 250 -7.57 -14.40 3.07
CA LEU A 250 -7.30 -14.71 4.46
C LEU A 250 -8.21 -15.82 5.01
N ALA A 251 -9.50 -15.79 4.64
CA ALA A 251 -10.42 -16.89 4.97
C ALA A 251 -9.95 -18.22 4.36
N GLY A 252 -9.50 -18.21 3.11
CA GLY A 252 -8.95 -19.38 2.45
C GLY A 252 -7.66 -19.90 3.08
N VAL A 253 -6.81 -19.01 3.63
CA VAL A 253 -5.62 -19.42 4.41
C VAL A 253 -6.05 -20.08 5.71
N LYS A 254 -7.04 -19.51 6.41
CA LYS A 254 -7.59 -20.06 7.65
C LYS A 254 -8.21 -21.44 7.44
N ASP A 255 -8.95 -21.63 6.34
CA ASP A 255 -9.60 -22.90 6.01
C ASP A 255 -8.64 -23.93 5.40
N GLY A 256 -7.38 -23.55 5.10
CA GLY A 256 -6.40 -24.42 4.45
C GLY A 256 -6.61 -24.59 2.94
N ALA A 257 -7.56 -23.86 2.32
CA ALA A 257 -7.78 -23.84 0.89
C ALA A 257 -6.68 -23.05 0.14
N VAL A 258 -6.14 -22.01 0.76
CA VAL A 258 -4.97 -21.25 0.33
C VAL A 258 -3.80 -21.64 1.22
N TYR A 259 -2.65 -22.00 0.61
CA TYR A 259 -1.48 -22.44 1.36
C TYR A 259 -0.84 -21.28 2.15
N ALA A 260 -0.65 -20.14 1.49
CA ALA A 260 -0.10 -18.93 2.09
C ALA A 260 -0.35 -17.69 1.22
N THR A 261 -0.21 -16.53 1.83
CA THR A 261 -0.13 -15.25 1.11
C THR A 261 1.06 -14.41 1.58
N VAL A 262 1.72 -13.74 0.63
CA VAL A 262 2.80 -12.78 0.88
C VAL A 262 2.18 -11.39 0.95
N VAL A 263 2.18 -10.77 2.13
CA VAL A 263 1.41 -9.54 2.38
C VAL A 263 2.32 -8.34 2.49
N GLN A 264 1.99 -7.28 1.78
CA GLN A 264 2.60 -5.97 1.93
C GLN A 264 2.06 -5.26 3.19
N GLN A 265 2.62 -4.13 3.55
CA GLN A 265 2.20 -3.38 4.73
C GLN A 265 1.71 -1.96 4.35
N PRO A 266 0.52 -1.83 3.74
CA PRO A 266 0.01 -0.54 3.26
C PRO A 266 -0.15 0.50 4.37
N TYR A 267 -0.46 0.10 5.61
CA TYR A 267 -0.46 1.02 6.74
C TYR A 267 0.89 1.72 6.89
N GLU A 268 1.98 0.95 6.83
CA GLU A 268 3.33 1.48 6.92
C GLU A 268 3.68 2.37 5.72
N PHE A 269 3.15 2.06 4.53
CA PHE A 269 3.35 2.93 3.37
C PHE A 269 2.76 4.32 3.62
N GLY A 270 1.54 4.40 4.13
CA GLY A 270 0.92 5.67 4.49
C GLY A 270 1.66 6.38 5.62
N TYR A 271 1.83 5.69 6.75
CA TYR A 271 2.42 6.23 7.96
C TYR A 271 3.84 6.76 7.73
N GLN A 272 4.71 5.92 7.18
CA GLN A 272 6.12 6.27 6.98
C GLN A 272 6.33 7.27 5.84
N SER A 273 5.45 7.31 4.82
CA SER A 273 5.52 8.33 3.75
C SER A 273 5.29 9.73 4.30
N VAL A 274 4.28 9.90 5.14
CA VAL A 274 3.99 11.20 5.78
C VAL A 274 5.14 11.65 6.67
N HIS A 275 5.66 10.75 7.53
CA HIS A 275 6.82 11.04 8.37
C HIS A 275 8.07 11.38 7.55
N LEU A 276 8.32 10.65 6.46
CA LEU A 276 9.45 10.90 5.57
C LEU A 276 9.35 12.27 4.90
N LEU A 277 8.18 12.60 4.36
CA LEU A 277 7.92 13.91 3.74
C LEU A 277 8.07 15.05 4.77
N ALA A 278 7.53 14.88 5.98
CA ALA A 278 7.63 15.86 7.06
C ALA A 278 9.08 16.18 7.44
N LYS A 279 9.94 15.15 7.57
CA LYS A 279 11.36 15.29 7.86
C LYS A 279 12.10 15.97 6.70
N LEU A 280 11.84 15.55 5.47
CA LEU A 280 12.47 16.13 4.28
C LEU A 280 12.10 17.59 4.08
N LEU A 281 10.83 17.98 4.31
CA LEU A 281 10.38 19.37 4.31
C LEU A 281 10.97 20.18 5.46
N GLY A 282 11.34 19.52 6.57
CA GLY A 282 12.11 20.11 7.68
C GLY A 282 13.61 20.25 7.38
N GLY A 283 14.09 19.82 6.21
CA GLY A 283 15.50 19.90 5.80
C GLY A 283 16.34 18.68 6.17
N ASP A 284 15.77 17.68 6.85
CA ASP A 284 16.51 16.46 7.22
C ASP A 284 16.63 15.50 6.03
N ARG A 285 17.77 15.56 5.33
CA ARG A 285 18.09 14.66 4.21
C ARG A 285 18.74 13.34 4.66
N SER A 286 19.15 13.22 5.92
CA SER A 286 19.81 12.02 6.46
C SER A 286 18.87 10.79 6.48
N VAL A 287 17.57 11.03 6.39
CA VAL A 287 16.52 10.00 6.35
C VAL A 287 16.43 9.24 5.02
N ILE A 288 17.11 9.73 3.97
CA ILE A 288 17.15 9.06 2.66
C ILE A 288 18.30 8.06 2.65
N PRO A 289 18.04 6.75 2.47
CA PRO A 289 19.09 5.76 2.28
C PRO A 289 19.96 6.06 1.03
N ALA A 290 21.21 5.63 1.04
CA ALA A 290 22.15 5.87 -0.07
C ALA A 290 21.63 5.37 -1.43
N ASN A 291 20.90 4.26 -1.45
CA ASN A 291 20.25 3.72 -2.65
C ASN A 291 18.89 4.37 -2.97
N LYS A 292 18.49 5.39 -2.22
CA LYS A 292 17.17 6.07 -2.35
C LYS A 292 15.97 5.11 -2.25
N GLN A 293 16.07 4.05 -1.45
CA GLN A 293 15.00 3.08 -1.25
C GLN A 293 14.81 2.80 0.25
N LYS A 294 13.63 3.06 0.75
CA LYS A 294 13.19 2.69 2.09
C LYS A 294 12.27 1.49 1.99
N ILE A 295 12.83 0.30 2.22
CA ILE A 295 12.09 -0.95 2.07
C ILE A 295 11.26 -1.24 3.31
N ILE A 296 9.97 -1.52 3.09
CA ILE A 296 9.06 -2.06 4.09
C ILE A 296 8.95 -3.56 3.84
N PRO A 297 9.34 -4.39 4.82
CA PRO A 297 9.34 -5.85 4.64
C PRO A 297 7.91 -6.38 4.43
N THR A 298 7.80 -7.44 3.65
CA THR A 298 6.57 -8.23 3.53
C THR A 298 6.42 -9.20 4.69
N LEU A 299 5.19 -9.64 4.93
CA LEU A 299 4.86 -10.67 5.91
C LEU A 299 4.38 -11.92 5.18
N ILE A 300 4.73 -13.10 5.68
CA ILE A 300 4.19 -14.38 5.19
C ILE A 300 3.04 -14.77 6.13
N ILE A 301 1.85 -14.92 5.57
CA ILE A 301 0.66 -15.32 6.31
C ILE A 301 0.30 -16.74 5.91
N LYS A 302 0.32 -17.62 6.92
CA LYS A 302 -0.06 -19.03 6.88
C LYS A 302 -1.15 -19.32 7.90
N HIS A 303 -1.59 -20.56 7.94
CA HIS A 303 -2.64 -21.01 8.88
C HIS A 303 -2.33 -20.70 10.36
N ASP A 304 -1.08 -20.75 10.76
CA ASP A 304 -0.63 -20.55 12.15
C ASP A 304 -0.68 -19.10 12.64
N ASN A 305 -0.65 -18.12 11.74
CA ASN A 305 -0.64 -16.70 12.09
C ASN A 305 -1.78 -15.87 11.46
N VAL A 306 -2.65 -16.47 10.65
CA VAL A 306 -3.70 -15.77 9.93
C VAL A 306 -4.75 -15.12 10.85
N ASP A 307 -5.08 -15.73 11.99
CA ASP A 307 -6.08 -15.19 12.90
C ASP A 307 -5.61 -13.89 13.56
N GLU A 308 -4.36 -13.86 14.04
CA GLU A 308 -3.75 -12.66 14.62
C GLU A 308 -3.66 -11.54 13.57
N PHE A 309 -3.18 -11.89 12.36
CA PHE A 309 -3.07 -10.96 11.26
C PHE A 309 -4.44 -10.40 10.84
N THR A 310 -5.46 -11.26 10.69
CA THR A 310 -6.84 -10.85 10.34
C THR A 310 -7.42 -9.90 11.40
N ALA A 311 -7.21 -10.18 12.68
CA ALA A 311 -7.65 -9.28 13.74
C ALA A 311 -6.95 -7.90 13.66
N LYS A 312 -5.65 -7.87 13.32
CA LYS A 312 -4.92 -6.62 13.09
C LYS A 312 -5.51 -5.84 11.91
N ILE A 313 -5.73 -6.49 10.76
CA ILE A 313 -6.27 -5.86 9.55
C ILE A 313 -7.69 -5.34 9.78
N ASN A 314 -8.54 -6.09 10.46
CA ASN A 314 -9.90 -5.64 10.79
C ASN A 314 -9.89 -4.37 11.65
N ARG A 315 -9.01 -4.29 12.66
CA ARG A 315 -8.85 -3.04 13.44
C ARG A 315 -8.40 -1.87 12.54
N LEU A 316 -7.45 -2.08 11.63
CA LEU A 316 -6.99 -1.03 10.71
C LEU A 316 -8.08 -0.59 9.73
N ARG A 317 -8.98 -1.51 9.33
CA ARG A 317 -10.14 -1.19 8.49
C ARG A 317 -11.32 -0.60 9.28
N GLY A 318 -11.24 -0.51 10.61
CA GLY A 318 -12.32 -0.04 11.47
C GLY A 318 -13.48 -1.03 11.61
N ARG A 319 -13.19 -2.33 11.48
CA ARG A 319 -14.14 -3.45 11.58
C ARG A 319 -13.91 -4.24 12.88
N GLY A 320 -13.45 -3.61 13.93
CA GLY A 320 -13.17 -4.22 15.24
C GLY A 320 -14.15 -3.81 16.31
#